data_c1d7ccb510320099cf6f0652e06605ce
#
_entry.id   c1d7ccb510320099cf6f0652e06605ce
#
_cell.length_a   1.000
_cell.length_b   1.000
_cell.length_c   1.000
_cell.angle_alpha   90.00
_cell.angle_beta   90.00
_cell.angle_gamma   90.00
#
_symmetry.space_group_name_H-M   'P 1'
#
loop_
_entity.id
_entity.type
_entity.pdbx_description
1 polymer ?
#
loop_
_entity_poly.entity_id
_entity_poly.type
_entity_poly.pdbx_seq_one_letter_code
_entity_poly.pdbx_strand_id
1 'polypeptide(L)'
;MSKVTEDAIQMTLKELDPHSAYISSKDVKKANEGLEGSFEGVGLTFQIFKDTILVVSPIPGGPSDKVGIMAGDKIITVDGEDAYGKSITNKWVMDHLRGKKDSKVVVGIFRRGNSELIDFEITRDKIPINSLDAAFMLDKTTGYIKLNRFAKQSLDEFTKAVNDLKSQGMKDLVFDLRGNTGGYLGTALSITDEFLGDGNLVVYTEGVNQPRQELKSTSKGDFENGKLVVLINEGSASASEIVSGAVQDWDH
;
A
#
# COMPACT_ATOMS: atom_id res chain seq x y z
N MET A 1 -11.94 -25.51 3.80
CA MET A 1 -12.74 -25.98 2.64
C MET A 1 -11.87 -26.95 1.86
N SER A 2 -12.42 -27.97 1.18
CA SER A 2 -11.60 -28.86 0.36
C SER A 2 -11.20 -28.17 -0.95
N LYS A 3 -10.06 -28.54 -1.53
CA LYS A 3 -9.59 -27.98 -2.80
C LYS A 3 -10.64 -28.13 -3.91
N VAL A 4 -11.33 -29.27 -3.95
CA VAL A 4 -12.39 -29.52 -4.94
C VAL A 4 -13.55 -28.53 -4.82
N THR A 5 -13.93 -28.15 -3.59
CA THR A 5 -14.99 -27.16 -3.35
C THR A 5 -14.53 -25.76 -3.79
N GLU A 6 -13.29 -25.38 -3.52
CA GLU A 6 -12.73 -24.10 -3.95
C GLU A 6 -12.64 -24.01 -5.48
N ASP A 7 -12.16 -25.08 -6.13
CA ASP A 7 -12.08 -25.15 -7.60
C ASP A 7 -13.48 -25.03 -8.24
N ALA A 8 -14.49 -25.69 -7.67
CA ALA A 8 -15.87 -25.61 -8.14
C ALA A 8 -16.45 -24.19 -8.03
N ILE A 9 -16.20 -23.51 -6.89
CA ILE A 9 -16.61 -22.10 -6.70
C ILE A 9 -15.92 -21.20 -7.72
N GLN A 10 -14.61 -21.33 -7.92
CA GLN A 10 -13.87 -20.53 -8.88
C GLN A 10 -14.37 -20.73 -10.31
N MET A 11 -14.67 -21.96 -10.71
CA MET A 11 -15.23 -22.24 -12.04
C MET A 11 -16.62 -21.64 -12.20
N THR A 12 -17.49 -21.74 -11.19
CA THR A 12 -18.83 -21.16 -11.23
C THR A 12 -18.77 -19.63 -11.38
N LEU A 13 -17.86 -18.96 -10.63
CA LEU A 13 -17.72 -17.51 -10.68
C LEU A 13 -17.20 -17.00 -12.03
N LYS A 14 -16.35 -17.77 -12.71
CA LYS A 14 -15.87 -17.42 -14.07
C LYS A 14 -16.99 -17.37 -15.12
N GLU A 15 -18.07 -18.14 -14.92
CA GLU A 15 -19.22 -18.14 -15.82
C GLU A 15 -20.17 -16.95 -15.57
N LEU A 16 -20.02 -16.22 -14.44
CA LEU A 16 -20.87 -15.08 -14.12
C LEU A 16 -20.38 -13.82 -14.82
N ASP A 17 -19.16 -13.38 -14.54
CA ASP A 17 -18.57 -12.19 -15.11
C ASP A 17 -17.03 -12.13 -14.84
N PRO A 18 -16.28 -11.26 -15.55
CA PRO A 18 -14.82 -11.16 -15.37
C PRO A 18 -14.39 -10.56 -14.02
N HIS A 19 -15.30 -9.94 -13.25
CA HIS A 19 -14.99 -9.29 -11.98
C HIS A 19 -15.29 -10.17 -10.76
N SER A 20 -16.08 -11.23 -10.95
CA SER A 20 -16.39 -12.19 -9.88
C SER A 20 -15.19 -13.10 -9.61
N ALA A 21 -14.64 -13.03 -8.39
CA ALA A 21 -13.49 -13.80 -7.98
C ALA A 21 -13.68 -14.39 -6.57
N TYR A 22 -13.17 -15.60 -6.37
CA TYR A 22 -13.08 -16.24 -5.07
C TYR A 22 -11.68 -16.05 -4.48
N ILE A 23 -11.62 -15.48 -3.29
CA ILE A 23 -10.39 -15.37 -2.50
C ILE A 23 -10.49 -16.37 -1.35
N SER A 24 -9.56 -17.31 -1.28
CA SER A 24 -9.55 -18.30 -0.21
C SER A 24 -9.33 -17.65 1.16
N SER A 25 -9.84 -18.26 2.23
CA SER A 25 -9.64 -17.74 3.60
C SER A 25 -8.15 -17.58 3.99
N LYS A 26 -7.26 -18.36 3.35
CA LYS A 26 -5.81 -18.27 3.53
C LYS A 26 -5.21 -17.04 2.84
N ASP A 27 -5.82 -16.62 1.72
CA ASP A 27 -5.30 -15.53 0.88
C ASP A 27 -5.93 -14.18 1.21
N VAL A 28 -7.09 -14.16 1.92
CA VAL A 28 -7.79 -12.92 2.29
C VAL A 28 -6.86 -11.93 3.03
N LYS A 29 -6.07 -12.42 4.00
CA LYS A 29 -5.14 -11.56 4.74
C LYS A 29 -4.14 -10.91 3.78
N LYS A 30 -3.55 -11.69 2.88
CA LYS A 30 -2.57 -11.22 1.88
C LYS A 30 -3.19 -10.27 0.87
N ALA A 31 -4.41 -10.56 0.41
CA ALA A 31 -5.13 -9.69 -0.52
C ALA A 31 -5.43 -8.30 0.10
N ASN A 32 -5.69 -8.26 1.40
CA ASN A 32 -6.03 -7.04 2.12
C ASN A 32 -4.80 -6.27 2.67
N GLU A 33 -3.59 -6.84 2.69
CA GLU A 33 -2.40 -6.20 3.26
C GLU A 33 -2.18 -4.78 2.72
N GLY A 34 -2.33 -4.60 1.40
CA GLY A 34 -2.18 -3.30 0.76
C GLY A 34 -3.22 -2.27 1.22
N LEU A 35 -4.45 -2.70 1.48
CA LEU A 35 -5.55 -1.86 1.97
C LEU A 35 -5.43 -1.60 3.48
N GLU A 36 -5.02 -2.60 4.26
CA GLU A 36 -4.71 -2.45 5.68
C GLU A 36 -3.45 -1.59 5.93
N GLY A 37 -2.68 -1.30 4.87
CA GLY A 37 -1.50 -0.44 4.90
C GLY A 37 -0.33 -1.03 5.69
N SER A 38 -0.28 -2.34 5.83
CA SER A 38 0.83 -3.02 6.52
C SER A 38 0.80 -4.51 6.25
N PHE A 39 1.97 -5.13 6.38
CA PHE A 39 2.14 -6.58 6.41
C PHE A 39 2.98 -6.99 7.63
N GLU A 40 2.96 -8.27 7.97
CA GLU A 40 3.79 -8.81 9.06
C GLU A 40 4.99 -9.56 8.48
N GLY A 41 6.20 -9.24 8.97
CA GLY A 41 7.44 -9.85 8.48
C GLY A 41 8.70 -9.23 9.04
N VAL A 42 9.81 -9.45 8.34
CA VAL A 42 11.15 -9.00 8.76
C VAL A 42 11.47 -7.56 8.37
N GLY A 43 10.73 -6.95 7.45
CA GLY A 43 10.90 -5.54 7.06
C GLY A 43 12.19 -5.28 6.28
N LEU A 44 12.30 -5.85 5.06
CA LEU A 44 13.38 -5.54 4.12
C LEU A 44 12.87 -5.55 2.68
N THR A 45 13.57 -4.81 1.82
CA THR A 45 13.43 -4.87 0.37
C THR A 45 14.53 -5.76 -0.19
N PHE A 46 14.18 -6.66 -1.07
CA PHE A 46 15.13 -7.61 -1.67
C PHE A 46 14.95 -7.73 -3.17
N GLN A 47 15.95 -8.28 -3.82
CA GLN A 47 15.87 -8.81 -5.19
C GLN A 47 16.57 -10.16 -5.25
N ILE A 48 16.12 -11.03 -6.16
CA ILE A 48 16.82 -12.28 -6.45
C ILE A 48 17.81 -11.99 -7.57
N PHE A 49 19.09 -12.11 -7.25
CA PHE A 49 20.19 -11.87 -8.19
C PHE A 49 21.10 -13.13 -8.26
N LYS A 50 21.21 -13.71 -9.45
CA LYS A 50 21.98 -14.96 -9.68
C LYS A 50 21.63 -16.03 -8.65
N ASP A 51 20.32 -16.34 -8.57
CA ASP A 51 19.77 -17.37 -7.68
C ASP A 51 20.06 -17.16 -6.18
N THR A 52 20.30 -15.92 -5.76
CA THR A 52 20.58 -15.54 -4.36
C THR A 52 19.74 -14.35 -3.95
N ILE A 53 19.24 -14.33 -2.72
CA ILE A 53 18.46 -13.22 -2.16
C ILE A 53 19.42 -12.10 -1.75
N LEU A 54 19.39 -10.99 -2.47
CA LEU A 54 20.19 -9.79 -2.17
C LEU A 54 19.30 -8.77 -1.45
N VAL A 55 19.73 -8.32 -0.28
CA VAL A 55 19.07 -7.22 0.45
C VAL A 55 19.36 -5.91 -0.28
N VAL A 56 18.31 -5.27 -0.78
CA VAL A 56 18.40 -3.92 -1.38
C VAL A 56 18.48 -2.88 -0.27
N SER A 57 17.59 -2.97 0.72
CA SER A 57 17.64 -2.16 1.93
C SER A 57 16.75 -2.75 3.03
N PRO A 58 17.12 -2.70 4.30
CA PRO A 58 16.18 -2.85 5.40
C PRO A 58 15.23 -1.64 5.43
N ILE A 59 14.00 -1.84 5.92
CA ILE A 59 13.05 -0.75 6.16
C ILE A 59 13.49 -0.02 7.44
N PRO A 60 13.72 1.31 7.40
CA PRO A 60 14.18 2.06 8.55
C PRO A 60 13.30 1.88 9.78
N GLY A 61 13.90 1.57 10.94
CA GLY A 61 13.20 1.26 12.18
C GLY A 61 12.48 -0.09 12.21
N GLY A 62 12.54 -0.86 11.13
CA GLY A 62 11.97 -2.20 11.02
C GLY A 62 12.81 -3.28 11.73
N PRO A 63 12.30 -4.53 11.83
CA PRO A 63 12.99 -5.62 12.50
C PRO A 63 14.38 -5.91 11.95
N SER A 64 14.55 -5.96 10.63
CA SER A 64 15.85 -6.21 9.99
C SER A 64 16.86 -5.09 10.23
N ASP A 65 16.41 -3.84 10.24
CA ASP A 65 17.25 -2.67 10.53
C ASP A 65 17.75 -2.72 11.99
N LYS A 66 16.86 -3.04 12.92
CA LYS A 66 17.18 -3.12 14.36
C LYS A 66 18.24 -4.16 14.70
N VAL A 67 18.29 -5.27 13.96
CA VAL A 67 19.31 -6.30 14.17
C VAL A 67 20.61 -6.05 13.37
N GLY A 68 20.64 -5.01 12.52
CA GLY A 68 21.85 -4.60 11.80
C GLY A 68 22.05 -5.27 10.44
N ILE A 69 21.00 -5.73 9.80
CA ILE A 69 21.04 -6.13 8.38
C ILE A 69 21.26 -4.90 7.52
N MET A 70 22.08 -5.01 6.47
CA MET A 70 22.52 -3.89 5.64
C MET A 70 22.22 -4.12 4.16
N ALA A 71 22.14 -3.03 3.40
CA ALA A 71 22.10 -3.09 1.94
C ALA A 71 23.35 -3.80 1.40
N GLY A 72 23.16 -4.71 0.43
CA GLY A 72 24.23 -5.54 -0.14
C GLY A 72 24.48 -6.87 0.57
N ASP A 73 23.85 -7.12 1.73
CA ASP A 73 23.85 -8.43 2.37
C ASP A 73 23.16 -9.47 1.48
N LYS A 74 23.64 -10.72 1.55
CA LYS A 74 23.00 -11.85 0.86
C LYS A 74 22.45 -12.81 1.89
N ILE A 75 21.17 -13.14 1.79
CA ILE A 75 20.56 -14.17 2.63
C ILE A 75 20.90 -15.52 2.03
N ILE A 76 21.61 -16.35 2.78
CA ILE A 76 22.08 -17.66 2.36
C ILE A 76 21.29 -18.78 3.02
N THR A 77 20.82 -18.58 4.27
CA THR A 77 19.96 -19.54 4.96
C THR A 77 18.79 -18.81 5.63
N VAL A 78 17.65 -19.50 5.77
CA VAL A 78 16.50 -19.06 6.57
C VAL A 78 16.06 -20.24 7.43
N ASP A 79 16.09 -20.09 8.75
CA ASP A 79 15.81 -21.15 9.73
C ASP A 79 16.59 -22.45 9.47
N GLY A 80 17.83 -22.31 8.97
CA GLY A 80 18.72 -23.42 8.64
C GLY A 80 18.49 -24.07 7.27
N GLU A 81 17.48 -23.63 6.51
CA GLU A 81 17.22 -24.05 5.13
C GLU A 81 17.99 -23.17 4.14
N ASP A 82 18.56 -23.78 3.09
CA ASP A 82 19.29 -23.06 2.05
C ASP A 82 18.37 -22.08 1.29
N ALA A 83 18.76 -20.82 1.27
CA ALA A 83 18.04 -19.72 0.64
C ALA A 83 18.70 -19.23 -0.66
N TYR A 84 19.23 -20.17 -1.45
CA TYR A 84 19.86 -19.89 -2.75
C TYR A 84 19.56 -21.02 -3.76
N GLY A 85 19.88 -20.77 -5.03
CA GLY A 85 19.68 -21.71 -6.11
C GLY A 85 18.37 -21.50 -6.89
N LYS A 86 18.15 -22.33 -7.92
CA LYS A 86 17.05 -22.18 -8.88
C LYS A 86 15.65 -22.33 -8.30
N SER A 87 15.51 -22.90 -7.10
CA SER A 87 14.24 -23.05 -6.39
C SER A 87 13.77 -21.76 -5.72
N ILE A 88 14.65 -20.77 -5.55
CA ILE A 88 14.34 -19.53 -4.87
C ILE A 88 13.52 -18.62 -5.80
N THR A 89 12.31 -18.32 -5.36
CA THR A 89 11.37 -17.42 -6.02
C THR A 89 10.90 -16.33 -5.04
N ASN A 90 10.35 -15.22 -5.56
CA ASN A 90 9.74 -14.19 -4.71
C ASN A 90 8.69 -14.78 -3.76
N LYS A 91 7.93 -15.78 -4.24
CA LYS A 91 6.96 -16.48 -3.40
C LYS A 91 7.65 -17.22 -2.24
N TRP A 92 8.72 -17.98 -2.53
CA TRP A 92 9.49 -18.68 -1.51
C TRP A 92 10.01 -17.70 -0.44
N VAL A 93 10.64 -16.61 -0.86
CA VAL A 93 11.17 -15.58 0.05
C VAL A 93 10.05 -14.99 0.93
N MET A 94 8.92 -14.65 0.33
CA MET A 94 7.78 -14.12 1.09
C MET A 94 7.23 -15.16 2.07
N ASP A 95 7.11 -16.42 1.67
CA ASP A 95 6.56 -17.48 2.53
C ASP A 95 7.46 -17.78 3.74
N HIS A 96 8.78 -17.51 3.66
CA HIS A 96 9.75 -17.75 4.75
C HIS A 96 10.05 -16.52 5.60
N LEU A 97 10.14 -15.33 4.99
CA LEU A 97 10.47 -14.10 5.71
C LEU A 97 9.24 -13.38 6.30
N ARG A 98 8.06 -13.52 5.71
CA ARG A 98 6.81 -13.08 6.32
C ARG A 98 6.40 -14.05 7.42
N GLY A 99 5.53 -13.60 8.30
CA GLY A 99 5.00 -14.43 9.36
C GLY A 99 4.39 -13.58 10.45
N LYS A 100 3.68 -14.24 11.37
CA LYS A 100 2.96 -13.58 12.44
C LYS A 100 3.88 -12.67 13.26
N LYS A 101 3.40 -11.47 13.58
CA LYS A 101 4.06 -10.57 14.52
C LYS A 101 4.49 -11.33 15.79
N ASP A 102 5.65 -10.96 16.32
CA ASP A 102 6.33 -11.54 17.48
C ASP A 102 6.87 -12.97 17.27
N SER A 103 6.68 -13.58 16.08
CA SER A 103 7.38 -14.81 15.72
C SER A 103 8.82 -14.50 15.31
N LYS A 104 9.72 -15.48 15.50
CA LYS A 104 11.14 -15.33 15.20
C LYS A 104 11.48 -16.05 13.90
N VAL A 105 12.53 -15.60 13.25
CA VAL A 105 13.22 -16.25 12.13
C VAL A 105 14.69 -15.99 12.24
N VAL A 106 15.50 -16.99 11.93
CA VAL A 106 16.97 -16.85 11.89
C VAL A 106 17.41 -16.80 10.42
N VAL A 107 18.15 -15.77 10.05
CA VAL A 107 18.70 -15.63 8.70
C VAL A 107 20.23 -15.65 8.75
N GLY A 108 20.85 -16.55 7.98
CA GLY A 108 22.30 -16.59 7.80
C GLY A 108 22.70 -15.67 6.64
N ILE A 109 23.49 -14.67 6.94
CA ILE A 109 23.87 -13.58 6.04
C ILE A 109 25.32 -13.74 5.60
N PHE A 110 25.56 -13.74 4.28
CA PHE A 110 26.87 -13.46 3.72
C PHE A 110 27.04 -11.96 3.54
N ARG A 111 28.00 -11.38 4.24
CA ARG A 111 28.40 -9.96 4.13
C ARG A 111 29.79 -9.86 3.56
N ARG A 112 29.97 -9.02 2.54
CA ARG A 112 31.30 -8.83 1.93
C ARG A 112 32.33 -8.39 2.97
N GLY A 113 33.44 -9.08 3.04
CA GLY A 113 34.52 -8.85 4.01
C GLY A 113 34.52 -9.82 5.20
N ASN A 114 33.46 -10.62 5.37
CA ASN A 114 33.43 -11.68 6.38
C ASN A 114 33.66 -13.05 5.72
N SER A 115 34.41 -13.91 6.38
CA SER A 115 34.70 -15.28 5.91
C SER A 115 33.60 -16.27 6.26
N GLU A 116 32.80 -15.98 7.26
CA GLU A 116 31.73 -16.83 7.78
C GLU A 116 30.38 -16.15 7.65
N LEU A 117 29.30 -16.93 7.67
CA LEU A 117 27.94 -16.41 7.74
C LEU A 117 27.70 -15.75 9.10
N ILE A 118 26.93 -14.70 9.09
CA ILE A 118 26.47 -13.99 10.29
C ILE A 118 25.01 -14.34 10.50
N ASP A 119 24.68 -14.98 11.60
CA ASP A 119 23.30 -15.29 11.93
C ASP A 119 22.63 -14.12 12.63
N PHE A 120 21.43 -13.73 12.13
CA PHE A 120 20.58 -12.73 12.73
C PHE A 120 19.23 -13.35 13.12
N GLU A 121 18.92 -13.35 14.41
CA GLU A 121 17.57 -13.66 14.89
C GLU A 121 16.70 -12.41 14.77
N ILE A 122 15.68 -12.48 13.92
CA ILE A 122 14.76 -11.37 13.65
C ILE A 122 13.40 -11.69 14.27
N THR A 123 12.91 -10.84 15.16
CA THR A 123 11.55 -10.91 15.63
C THR A 123 10.65 -10.15 14.65
N ARG A 124 9.75 -10.86 13.95
CA ARG A 124 8.84 -10.26 12.97
C ARG A 124 7.91 -9.23 13.62
N ASP A 125 7.62 -8.18 12.88
CA ASP A 125 6.71 -7.13 13.35
C ASP A 125 5.79 -6.67 12.21
N LYS A 126 4.88 -5.77 12.53
CA LYS A 126 4.01 -5.10 11.57
C LYS A 126 4.82 -4.03 10.82
N ILE A 127 4.93 -4.20 9.52
CA ILE A 127 5.69 -3.32 8.63
C ILE A 127 4.72 -2.39 7.90
N PRO A 128 4.82 -1.07 8.06
CA PRO A 128 3.94 -0.14 7.37
C PRO A 128 4.19 -0.17 5.85
N ILE A 129 3.13 -0.05 5.08
CA ILE A 129 3.15 0.17 3.64
C ILE A 129 2.61 1.57 3.40
N ASN A 130 3.47 2.53 3.12
CA ASN A 130 3.02 3.89 2.84
C ASN A 130 2.11 3.91 1.60
N SER A 131 1.07 4.71 1.67
CA SER A 131 0.18 4.98 0.54
C SER A 131 0.60 6.21 -0.27
N LEU A 132 1.38 7.11 0.33
CA LEU A 132 2.03 8.21 -0.37
C LEU A 132 3.40 7.78 -0.89
N ASP A 133 3.61 7.97 -2.20
CA ASP A 133 4.91 7.76 -2.84
C ASP A 133 5.80 8.99 -2.75
N ALA A 134 5.20 10.19 -2.79
CA ALA A 134 5.92 11.44 -2.77
C ALA A 134 5.06 12.59 -2.25
N ALA A 135 5.67 13.52 -1.52
CA ALA A 135 5.11 14.81 -1.15
C ALA A 135 6.23 15.84 -1.09
N PHE A 136 6.17 16.87 -1.93
CA PHE A 136 7.20 17.93 -2.01
C PHE A 136 6.68 19.21 -2.69
N MET A 137 7.37 20.31 -2.50
CA MET A 137 7.07 21.56 -3.20
C MET A 137 7.64 21.53 -4.63
N LEU A 138 6.78 21.76 -5.65
CA LEU A 138 7.20 21.96 -7.05
C LEU A 138 7.85 23.33 -7.25
N ASP A 139 7.30 24.34 -6.59
CA ASP A 139 7.81 25.71 -6.58
C ASP A 139 7.50 26.36 -5.23
N LYS A 140 7.56 27.70 -5.13
CA LYS A 140 7.33 28.42 -3.86
C LYS A 140 5.91 28.31 -3.30
N THR A 141 4.94 27.96 -4.14
CA THR A 141 3.51 27.99 -3.79
C THR A 141 2.74 26.74 -4.19
N THR A 142 3.32 25.89 -5.01
CA THR A 142 2.66 24.68 -5.53
C THR A 142 3.26 23.44 -4.90
N GLY A 143 2.43 22.68 -4.20
CA GLY A 143 2.77 21.36 -3.68
C GLY A 143 2.44 20.25 -4.67
N TYR A 144 3.10 19.11 -4.49
CA TYR A 144 2.82 17.86 -5.20
C TYR A 144 2.69 16.73 -4.21
N ILE A 145 1.60 15.96 -4.33
CA ILE A 145 1.37 14.75 -3.53
C ILE A 145 1.00 13.62 -4.48
N LYS A 146 1.70 12.48 -4.39
CA LYS A 146 1.36 11.26 -5.11
C LYS A 146 0.84 10.19 -4.16
N LEU A 147 -0.42 9.81 -4.36
CA LEU A 147 -1.08 8.72 -3.63
C LEU A 147 -1.20 7.50 -4.54
N ASN A 148 -0.66 6.36 -4.12
CA ASN A 148 -0.67 5.12 -4.91
C ASN A 148 -1.84 4.19 -4.58
N ARG A 149 -2.53 4.39 -3.45
CA ARG A 149 -3.72 3.63 -3.04
C ARG A 149 -4.50 4.35 -1.93
N PHE A 150 -5.76 4.00 -1.78
CA PHE A 150 -6.60 4.46 -0.68
C PHE A 150 -6.63 3.40 0.43
N ALA A 151 -5.56 3.34 1.24
CA ALA A 151 -5.41 2.46 2.37
C ALA A 151 -5.95 3.11 3.66
N LYS A 152 -5.99 2.35 4.75
CA LYS A 152 -6.53 2.79 6.04
C LYS A 152 -5.86 4.05 6.60
N GLN A 153 -4.53 4.16 6.43
CA GLN A 153 -3.73 5.27 6.93
C GLN A 153 -3.59 6.43 5.93
N SER A 154 -4.16 6.31 4.71
CA SER A 154 -3.92 7.29 3.64
C SER A 154 -4.40 8.68 4.00
N LEU A 155 -5.49 8.83 4.77
CA LEU A 155 -5.94 10.13 5.24
C LEU A 155 -4.90 10.77 6.16
N ASP A 156 -4.40 10.04 7.16
CA ASP A 156 -3.41 10.56 8.11
C ASP A 156 -2.12 10.97 7.39
N GLU A 157 -1.65 10.13 6.44
CA GLU A 157 -0.48 10.43 5.62
C GLU A 157 -0.71 11.67 4.73
N PHE A 158 -1.89 11.76 4.10
CA PHE A 158 -2.27 12.88 3.24
C PHE A 158 -2.37 14.19 4.02
N THR A 159 -3.13 14.22 5.12
CA THR A 159 -3.29 15.40 5.97
C THR A 159 -1.96 15.88 6.52
N LYS A 160 -1.10 14.94 6.97
CA LYS A 160 0.26 15.28 7.39
C LYS A 160 1.05 15.94 6.25
N ALA A 161 1.02 15.35 5.06
CA ALA A 161 1.74 15.92 3.90
C ALA A 161 1.21 17.30 3.51
N VAL A 162 -0.10 17.50 3.48
CA VAL A 162 -0.73 18.81 3.22
C VAL A 162 -0.25 19.85 4.25
N ASN A 163 -0.26 19.52 5.54
CA ASN A 163 0.16 20.42 6.60
C ASN A 163 1.67 20.73 6.53
N ASP A 164 2.51 19.73 6.23
CA ASP A 164 3.95 19.91 6.04
C ASP A 164 4.24 20.85 4.83
N LEU A 165 3.51 20.70 3.73
CA LEU A 165 3.65 21.55 2.53
C LEU A 165 3.09 22.97 2.77
N LYS A 166 1.96 23.11 3.47
CA LYS A 166 1.41 24.42 3.88
C LYS A 166 2.42 25.19 4.75
N SER A 167 3.11 24.51 5.66
CA SER A 167 4.15 25.14 6.49
C SER A 167 5.33 25.68 5.65
N GLN A 168 5.54 25.12 4.44
CA GLN A 168 6.54 25.57 3.48
C GLN A 168 6.02 26.64 2.50
N GLY A 169 4.74 27.02 2.61
CA GLY A 169 4.14 28.09 1.81
C GLY A 169 3.22 27.60 0.67
N MET A 170 2.84 26.32 0.66
CA MET A 170 1.91 25.79 -0.34
C MET A 170 0.56 26.52 -0.30
N LYS A 171 0.08 26.88 -1.49
CA LYS A 171 -1.24 27.46 -1.74
C LYS A 171 -2.05 26.67 -2.74
N ASP A 172 -1.35 26.04 -3.69
CA ASP A 172 -1.92 25.24 -4.78
C ASP A 172 -1.37 23.81 -4.71
N LEU A 173 -2.15 22.82 -5.15
CA LEU A 173 -1.79 21.40 -5.05
C LEU A 173 -1.94 20.68 -6.40
N VAL A 174 -0.94 19.90 -6.76
CA VAL A 174 -1.02 18.85 -7.77
C VAL A 174 -1.17 17.52 -7.05
N PHE A 175 -2.35 16.90 -7.16
CA PHE A 175 -2.65 15.60 -6.56
C PHE A 175 -2.58 14.51 -7.62
N ASP A 176 -1.59 13.63 -7.52
CA ASP A 176 -1.32 12.60 -8.53
C ASP A 176 -1.91 11.24 -8.12
N LEU A 177 -2.93 10.81 -8.86
CA LEU A 177 -3.60 9.52 -8.75
C LEU A 177 -3.30 8.59 -9.93
N ARG A 178 -2.32 8.90 -10.77
CA ARG A 178 -1.93 8.03 -11.90
C ARG A 178 -1.42 6.69 -11.40
N GLY A 179 -1.99 5.60 -11.95
CA GLY A 179 -1.70 4.23 -11.53
C GLY A 179 -2.33 3.81 -10.20
N ASN A 180 -3.14 4.66 -9.58
CA ASN A 180 -3.84 4.34 -8.35
C ASN A 180 -5.17 3.61 -8.65
N THR A 181 -5.22 2.32 -8.41
CA THR A 181 -6.38 1.45 -8.69
C THR A 181 -7.51 1.59 -7.66
N GLY A 182 -7.38 2.53 -6.69
CA GLY A 182 -8.40 2.78 -5.68
C GLY A 182 -8.07 2.22 -4.30
N GLY A 183 -9.10 1.78 -3.59
CA GLY A 183 -9.00 1.26 -2.24
C GLY A 183 -10.29 1.42 -1.43
N TYR A 184 -10.20 1.77 -0.16
CA TYR A 184 -11.35 1.94 0.70
C TYR A 184 -12.20 3.16 0.32
N LEU A 185 -13.52 2.94 0.16
CA LEU A 185 -14.50 4.00 -0.09
C LEU A 185 -14.46 5.07 1.02
N GLY A 186 -14.41 4.65 2.29
CA GLY A 186 -14.35 5.59 3.41
C GLY A 186 -13.12 6.50 3.36
N THR A 187 -11.97 5.96 2.95
CA THR A 187 -10.74 6.75 2.78
C THR A 187 -10.85 7.73 1.60
N ALA A 188 -11.48 7.30 0.48
CA ALA A 188 -11.75 8.19 -0.65
C ALA A 188 -12.64 9.35 -0.23
N LEU A 189 -13.72 9.06 0.50
CA LEU A 189 -14.61 10.09 1.05
C LEU A 189 -13.86 11.09 1.91
N SER A 190 -13.05 10.60 2.86
CA SER A 190 -12.33 11.47 3.78
C SER A 190 -11.28 12.33 3.07
N ILE A 191 -10.59 11.80 2.04
CA ILE A 191 -9.64 12.59 1.24
C ILE A 191 -10.37 13.57 0.32
N THR A 192 -11.55 13.21 -0.22
CA THR A 192 -12.38 14.15 -1.00
C THR A 192 -12.90 15.29 -0.12
N ASP A 193 -13.24 14.98 1.13
CA ASP A 193 -13.68 15.94 2.12
C ASP A 193 -12.65 17.04 2.42
N GLU A 194 -11.37 16.75 2.26
CA GLU A 194 -10.30 17.74 2.39
C GLU A 194 -10.34 18.85 1.32
N PHE A 195 -11.03 18.58 0.19
CA PHE A 195 -11.11 19.49 -0.95
C PHE A 195 -12.45 20.21 -1.06
N LEU A 196 -13.54 19.62 -0.60
CA LEU A 196 -14.88 20.11 -0.86
C LEU A 196 -15.51 20.75 0.38
N GLY A 197 -16.18 21.88 0.19
CA GLY A 197 -16.98 22.52 1.25
C GLY A 197 -18.19 21.69 1.69
N ASP A 198 -18.83 22.10 2.77
CA ASP A 198 -19.92 21.38 3.46
C ASP A 198 -21.10 21.05 2.54
N GLY A 199 -21.58 19.81 2.66
CA GLY A 199 -22.84 19.34 2.06
C GLY A 199 -22.77 18.94 0.59
N ASN A 200 -21.61 19.02 -0.07
CA ASN A 200 -21.41 18.63 -1.46
C ASN A 200 -21.51 17.11 -1.61
N LEU A 201 -22.25 16.64 -2.62
CA LEU A 201 -22.36 15.21 -2.92
C LEU A 201 -21.03 14.68 -3.45
N VAL A 202 -20.44 13.71 -2.76
CA VAL A 202 -19.19 13.04 -3.20
C VAL A 202 -19.51 11.82 -4.04
N VAL A 203 -20.39 10.96 -3.55
CA VAL A 203 -20.82 9.74 -4.24
C VAL A 203 -22.16 9.27 -3.66
N TYR A 204 -22.92 8.53 -4.43
CA TYR A 204 -24.07 7.79 -3.92
C TYR A 204 -23.97 6.30 -4.26
N THR A 205 -24.60 5.47 -3.45
CA THR A 205 -24.79 4.05 -3.72
C THR A 205 -26.29 3.75 -3.84
N GLU A 206 -26.66 2.93 -4.82
CA GLU A 206 -28.03 2.50 -5.05
C GLU A 206 -28.04 1.08 -5.62
N GLY A 207 -28.99 0.25 -5.23
CA GLY A 207 -29.13 -1.11 -5.71
C GLY A 207 -30.58 -1.55 -5.74
N VAL A 208 -30.86 -2.66 -6.43
CA VAL A 208 -32.23 -3.19 -6.60
C VAL A 208 -32.96 -3.38 -5.26
N ASN A 209 -32.23 -3.83 -4.23
CA ASN A 209 -32.77 -4.05 -2.89
C ASN A 209 -32.19 -3.09 -1.85
N GLN A 210 -31.49 -2.05 -2.27
CA GLN A 210 -30.84 -1.09 -1.38
C GLN A 210 -31.21 0.33 -1.83
N PRO A 211 -31.86 1.12 -0.95
CA PRO A 211 -32.22 2.50 -1.29
C PRO A 211 -30.97 3.32 -1.54
N ARG A 212 -31.12 4.40 -2.32
CA ARG A 212 -30.06 5.38 -2.57
C ARG A 212 -29.54 5.96 -1.25
N GLN A 213 -28.24 5.89 -1.07
CA GLN A 213 -27.51 6.50 0.04
C GLN A 213 -26.50 7.50 -0.51
N GLU A 214 -26.66 8.75 -0.13
CA GLU A 214 -25.76 9.85 -0.53
C GLU A 214 -24.70 10.05 0.54
N LEU A 215 -23.44 10.14 0.10
CA LEU A 215 -22.29 10.44 0.94
C LEU A 215 -21.79 11.82 0.53
N LYS A 216 -21.72 12.72 1.51
CA LYS A 216 -21.44 14.15 1.29
C LYS A 216 -20.23 14.59 2.07
N SER A 217 -19.57 15.65 1.59
CA SER A 217 -18.51 16.34 2.30
C SER A 217 -19.02 17.07 3.54
N THR A 218 -18.10 17.40 4.43
CA THR A 218 -18.32 18.14 5.67
C THR A 218 -17.55 19.46 5.65
N SER A 219 -17.68 20.26 6.69
CA SER A 219 -16.95 21.53 6.83
C SER A 219 -15.58 21.39 7.48
N LYS A 220 -14.89 20.25 7.29
CA LYS A 220 -13.65 19.93 8.03
C LYS A 220 -12.40 19.84 7.14
N GLY A 221 -12.51 20.18 5.85
CA GLY A 221 -11.42 20.07 4.91
C GLY A 221 -10.28 21.05 5.18
N ASP A 222 -9.06 20.57 5.09
CA ASP A 222 -7.86 21.40 5.25
C ASP A 222 -7.43 22.08 3.93
N PHE A 223 -7.99 21.71 2.78
CA PHE A 223 -7.63 22.24 1.48
C PHE A 223 -8.87 22.62 0.63
N GLU A 224 -9.87 23.25 1.24
CA GLU A 224 -11.07 23.76 0.55
C GLU A 224 -10.78 25.04 -0.27
N ASN A 225 -9.62 25.64 -0.10
CA ASN A 225 -9.22 26.87 -0.78
C ASN A 225 -7.83 26.71 -1.38
N GLY A 226 -7.68 27.04 -2.64
CA GLY A 226 -6.46 26.89 -3.40
C GLY A 226 -6.76 26.20 -4.74
N LYS A 227 -5.85 26.28 -5.69
CA LYS A 227 -6.02 25.59 -6.96
C LYS A 227 -5.63 24.13 -6.82
N LEU A 228 -6.52 23.23 -7.24
CA LEU A 228 -6.27 21.79 -7.27
C LEU A 228 -6.16 21.31 -8.72
N VAL A 229 -5.12 20.55 -9.01
CA VAL A 229 -4.98 19.80 -10.27
C VAL A 229 -4.87 18.32 -9.90
N VAL A 230 -5.83 17.52 -10.35
CA VAL A 230 -5.81 16.07 -10.16
C VAL A 230 -5.28 15.41 -11.42
N LEU A 231 -4.19 14.62 -11.28
CA LEU A 231 -3.62 13.83 -12.38
C LEU A 231 -4.15 12.41 -12.33
N ILE A 232 -4.77 11.97 -13.42
CA ILE A 232 -5.29 10.60 -13.60
C ILE A 232 -4.77 10.00 -14.91
N ASN A 233 -4.84 8.68 -15.03
CA ASN A 233 -4.58 7.94 -16.27
C ASN A 233 -5.41 6.65 -16.31
N GLU A 234 -5.16 5.80 -17.30
CA GLU A 234 -5.84 4.51 -17.49
C GLU A 234 -5.68 3.53 -16.31
N GLY A 235 -4.69 3.75 -15.45
CA GLY A 235 -4.49 2.98 -14.21
C GLY A 235 -5.24 3.56 -13.00
N SER A 236 -5.91 4.69 -13.15
CA SER A 236 -6.72 5.30 -12.09
C SER A 236 -8.12 4.68 -12.10
N ALA A 237 -8.56 4.12 -10.96
CA ALA A 237 -9.85 3.43 -10.91
C ALA A 237 -10.53 3.55 -9.54
N SER A 238 -11.85 3.26 -9.49
CA SER A 238 -12.62 3.12 -8.24
C SER A 238 -12.54 4.38 -7.34
N ALA A 239 -11.89 4.29 -6.17
CA ALA A 239 -11.72 5.44 -5.25
C ALA A 239 -11.05 6.66 -5.91
N SER A 240 -10.13 6.45 -6.87
CA SER A 240 -9.51 7.54 -7.64
C SER A 240 -10.53 8.26 -8.52
N GLU A 241 -11.50 7.52 -9.09
CA GLU A 241 -12.58 8.08 -9.91
C GLU A 241 -13.58 8.85 -9.04
N ILE A 242 -13.83 8.38 -7.80
CA ILE A 242 -14.69 9.10 -6.84
C ILE A 242 -14.09 10.47 -6.53
N VAL A 243 -12.80 10.53 -6.18
CA VAL A 243 -12.14 11.80 -5.87
C VAL A 243 -12.11 12.71 -7.08
N SER A 244 -11.62 12.23 -8.24
CA SER A 244 -11.50 13.06 -9.45
C SER A 244 -12.84 13.51 -9.98
N GLY A 245 -13.87 12.65 -9.94
CA GLY A 245 -15.23 13.00 -10.35
C GLY A 245 -15.87 14.04 -9.44
N ALA A 246 -15.76 13.86 -8.13
CA ALA A 246 -16.34 14.79 -7.17
C ALA A 246 -15.71 16.20 -7.27
N VAL A 247 -14.39 16.32 -7.34
CA VAL A 247 -13.74 17.64 -7.49
C VAL A 247 -14.02 18.28 -8.84
N GLN A 248 -14.18 17.48 -9.90
CA GLN A 248 -14.58 17.97 -11.22
C GLN A 248 -16.04 18.48 -11.23
N ASP A 249 -16.98 17.75 -10.60
CA ASP A 249 -18.39 18.10 -10.59
C ASP A 249 -18.68 19.38 -9.79
N TRP A 250 -17.82 19.70 -8.83
CA TRP A 250 -17.94 20.89 -7.98
C TRP A 250 -17.01 22.04 -8.38
N ASP A 251 -16.33 21.93 -9.53
CA ASP A 251 -15.44 22.98 -10.08
C ASP A 251 -14.35 23.46 -9.08
N HIS A 252 -13.79 22.53 -8.32
CA HIS A 252 -12.75 22.86 -7.34
C HIS A 252 -11.36 22.94 -7.93
#